data_616dffe46012ab1e49228678ff4facc5
#
_entry.id   616dffe46012ab1e49228678ff4facc5
#
_cell.length_a   1.000
_cell.length_b   1.000
_cell.length_c   1.000
_cell.angle_alpha   90.00
_cell.angle_beta   90.00
_cell.angle_gamma   90.00
#
_symmetry.space_group_name_H-M   'P 1'
#
loop_
_entity.id
_entity.type
_entity.pdbx_description
1 polymer ?
#
loop_
_entity_poly.entity_id
_entity_poly.type
_entity_poly.pdbx_seq_one_letter_code
_entity_poly.pdbx_strand_id
1 'polypeptide(L)'
;MRSLSGASPAFVAMVALASLTASVGCAKVGEIQARKAFKSANQAYQQADYKKASEFYEEAIKAAPDTQVAHESYFFLGNSYDNLFKPSKRGEKDNDELLQKAVQNYQLAAEKLSASNDAQDKLLGRRSLEYLVASYGAEKLNDPAKAEPVVQRMIQLEPGEPTNYFALAKIYEDAGAYDEAEKMLIQAKAAKPNDPAVYMTLAGYYNRQGQFDKTIEALEERATKEPNNPEAFYTIATYYWDEAYRDFKLKETEKKAYVQKGIEAVDHALQIKPDYMEALVYKNLLLRSQANLEKDAAKQQSLIKEADKLRDRAQELRKQRAAGTTP
;
A
#
# COMPACT_ATOMS: atom_id res chain seq x y z
N MET A 1 -18.52 -81.89 1.91
CA MET A 1 -17.43 -80.92 1.80
C MET A 1 -17.27 -80.55 0.33
N ARG A 2 -17.77 -79.36 -0.10
CA ARG A 2 -17.57 -78.87 -1.47
C ARG A 2 -16.64 -77.65 -1.35
N SER A 3 -15.48 -77.80 -2.02
CA SER A 3 -14.46 -76.78 -2.15
C SER A 3 -14.94 -75.66 -3.09
N LEU A 4 -14.91 -74.42 -2.63
CA LEU A 4 -15.07 -73.27 -3.50
C LEU A 4 -13.77 -72.99 -4.22
N SER A 5 -13.81 -73.10 -5.53
CA SER A 5 -12.68 -72.79 -6.44
C SER A 5 -12.41 -71.30 -6.51
N GLY A 6 -11.14 -70.94 -6.37
CA GLY A 6 -10.66 -69.58 -6.35
C GLY A 6 -10.87 -68.85 -7.68
N ALA A 7 -11.19 -67.58 -7.57
CA ALA A 7 -11.19 -66.65 -8.69
C ALA A 7 -9.76 -66.44 -9.20
N SER A 8 -9.57 -66.52 -10.51
CA SER A 8 -8.28 -66.37 -11.17
C SER A 8 -7.65 -64.96 -10.91
N PRO A 9 -6.33 -64.88 -10.63
CA PRO A 9 -5.67 -63.63 -10.37
C PRO A 9 -5.71 -62.67 -11.58
N ALA A 10 -5.95 -63.17 -12.77
CA ALA A 10 -6.13 -62.37 -14.00
C ALA A 10 -7.41 -61.50 -13.96
N PHE A 11 -8.48 -61.97 -13.27
CA PHE A 11 -9.73 -61.23 -13.22
C PHE A 11 -9.67 -60.04 -12.20
N VAL A 12 -8.91 -60.19 -11.13
CA VAL A 12 -8.67 -59.13 -10.14
C VAL A 12 -7.77 -58.05 -10.75
N ALA A 13 -6.77 -58.39 -11.54
CA ALA A 13 -5.89 -57.45 -12.22
C ALA A 13 -6.63 -56.63 -13.31
N MET A 14 -7.58 -57.20 -14.00
CA MET A 14 -8.34 -56.54 -15.07
C MET A 14 -9.37 -55.54 -14.49
N VAL A 15 -9.97 -55.83 -13.35
CA VAL A 15 -10.88 -54.88 -12.64
C VAL A 15 -10.11 -53.72 -12.02
N ALA A 16 -8.90 -53.96 -11.50
CA ALA A 16 -8.03 -52.89 -10.96
C ALA A 16 -7.50 -51.94 -12.06
N LEU A 17 -7.14 -52.48 -13.26
CA LEU A 17 -6.74 -51.67 -14.41
C LEU A 17 -7.91 -50.83 -14.97
N ALA A 18 -9.10 -51.36 -15.06
CA ALA A 18 -10.28 -50.66 -15.55
C ALA A 18 -10.71 -49.51 -14.60
N SER A 19 -10.54 -49.67 -13.28
CA SER A 19 -10.82 -48.60 -12.32
C SER A 19 -9.79 -47.47 -12.34
N LEU A 20 -8.50 -47.74 -12.60
CA LEU A 20 -7.47 -46.73 -12.77
C LEU A 20 -7.67 -45.91 -14.07
N THR A 21 -8.03 -46.55 -15.19
CA THR A 21 -8.26 -45.83 -16.46
C THR A 21 -9.51 -44.98 -16.46
N ALA A 22 -10.56 -45.37 -15.72
CA ALA A 22 -11.77 -44.59 -15.57
C ALA A 22 -11.52 -43.30 -14.72
N SER A 23 -10.73 -43.40 -13.64
CA SER A 23 -10.40 -42.25 -12.80
C SER A 23 -9.53 -41.20 -13.51
N VAL A 24 -8.57 -41.63 -14.30
CA VAL A 24 -7.72 -40.76 -15.14
C VAL A 24 -8.51 -40.08 -16.26
N GLY A 25 -9.49 -40.77 -16.84
CA GLY A 25 -10.39 -40.18 -17.85
C GLY A 25 -11.29 -39.09 -17.27
N CYS A 26 -11.88 -39.31 -16.11
CA CYS A 26 -12.73 -38.34 -15.44
C CYS A 26 -11.95 -37.10 -15.01
N ALA A 27 -10.71 -37.24 -14.51
CA ALA A 27 -9.87 -36.13 -14.11
C ALA A 27 -9.52 -35.19 -15.28
N LYS A 28 -9.16 -35.77 -16.46
CA LYS A 28 -8.90 -34.99 -17.68
C LYS A 28 -10.12 -34.26 -18.21
N VAL A 29 -11.30 -34.84 -18.13
CA VAL A 29 -12.56 -34.18 -18.53
C VAL A 29 -12.86 -33.02 -17.60
N GLY A 30 -12.70 -33.21 -16.27
CA GLY A 30 -12.85 -32.17 -15.31
C GLY A 30 -11.91 -30.98 -15.54
N GLU A 31 -10.63 -31.25 -15.85
CA GLU A 31 -9.66 -30.21 -16.15
C GLU A 31 -10.02 -29.37 -17.39
N ILE A 32 -10.50 -30.02 -18.45
CA ILE A 32 -10.98 -29.33 -19.67
C ILE A 32 -12.18 -28.46 -19.35
N GLN A 33 -13.13 -28.94 -18.54
CA GLN A 33 -14.29 -28.18 -18.11
C GLN A 33 -13.86 -26.97 -17.26
N ALA A 34 -12.94 -27.17 -16.31
CA ALA A 34 -12.41 -26.10 -15.48
C ALA A 34 -11.75 -24.98 -16.32
N ARG A 35 -10.92 -25.34 -17.30
CA ARG A 35 -10.28 -24.36 -18.20
C ARG A 35 -11.30 -23.62 -19.07
N LYS A 36 -12.35 -24.28 -19.53
CA LYS A 36 -13.44 -23.64 -20.29
C LYS A 36 -14.22 -22.66 -19.43
N ALA A 37 -14.61 -23.08 -18.24
CA ALA A 37 -15.32 -22.22 -17.26
C ALA A 37 -14.46 -21.01 -16.87
N PHE A 38 -13.19 -21.22 -16.56
CA PHE A 38 -12.23 -20.15 -16.23
C PHE A 38 -12.10 -19.12 -17.37
N LYS A 39 -12.01 -19.56 -18.63
CA LYS A 39 -11.99 -18.65 -19.77
C LYS A 39 -13.27 -17.82 -19.86
N SER A 40 -14.43 -18.44 -19.66
CA SER A 40 -15.72 -17.73 -19.66
C SER A 40 -15.84 -16.76 -18.48
N ALA A 41 -15.32 -17.15 -17.31
CA ALA A 41 -15.25 -16.32 -16.13
C ALA A 41 -14.38 -15.07 -16.37
N ASN A 42 -13.18 -15.24 -16.94
CA ASN A 42 -12.29 -14.12 -17.27
C ASN A 42 -12.93 -13.15 -18.28
N GLN A 43 -13.68 -13.66 -19.24
CA GLN A 43 -14.41 -12.81 -20.19
C GLN A 43 -15.52 -12.00 -19.51
N ALA A 44 -16.31 -12.62 -18.64
CA ALA A 44 -17.34 -11.92 -17.86
C ALA A 44 -16.71 -10.88 -16.90
N TYR A 45 -15.60 -11.25 -16.26
CA TYR A 45 -14.84 -10.37 -15.37
C TYR A 45 -14.32 -9.12 -16.09
N GLN A 46 -13.73 -9.26 -17.27
CA GLN A 46 -13.29 -8.14 -18.11
C GLN A 46 -14.43 -7.21 -18.53
N GLN A 47 -15.64 -7.73 -18.65
CA GLN A 47 -16.86 -6.97 -18.92
C GLN A 47 -17.48 -6.35 -17.65
N ALA A 48 -16.85 -6.51 -16.50
CA ALA A 48 -17.35 -6.12 -15.17
C ALA A 48 -18.69 -6.80 -14.80
N ASP A 49 -19.06 -7.91 -15.47
CA ASP A 49 -20.17 -8.76 -15.06
C ASP A 49 -19.72 -9.73 -13.96
N TYR A 50 -19.47 -9.16 -12.76
CA TYR A 50 -18.91 -9.89 -11.63
C TYR A 50 -19.81 -11.00 -11.11
N LYS A 51 -21.14 -10.87 -11.30
CA LYS A 51 -22.08 -11.93 -10.94
C LYS A 51 -21.87 -13.16 -11.81
N LYS A 52 -21.86 -12.97 -13.12
CA LYS A 52 -21.63 -14.06 -14.06
C LYS A 52 -20.20 -14.62 -13.98
N ALA A 53 -19.22 -13.75 -13.70
CA ALA A 53 -17.85 -14.15 -13.46
C ALA A 53 -17.75 -15.08 -12.25
N SER A 54 -18.41 -14.74 -11.13
CA SER A 54 -18.41 -15.57 -9.92
C SER A 54 -19.00 -16.97 -10.18
N GLU A 55 -20.11 -17.04 -10.90
CA GLU A 55 -20.75 -18.33 -11.25
C GLU A 55 -19.80 -19.23 -12.05
N PHE A 56 -19.10 -18.69 -13.04
CA PHE A 56 -18.14 -19.45 -13.85
C PHE A 56 -16.85 -19.80 -13.09
N TYR A 57 -16.34 -18.94 -12.18
CA TYR A 57 -15.20 -19.32 -11.34
C TYR A 57 -15.57 -20.44 -10.36
N GLU A 58 -16.78 -20.42 -9.78
CA GLU A 58 -17.28 -21.53 -8.96
C GLU A 58 -17.36 -22.84 -9.77
N GLU A 59 -17.85 -22.77 -11.02
CA GLU A 59 -17.88 -23.93 -11.93
C GLU A 59 -16.47 -24.47 -12.20
N ALA A 60 -15.50 -23.59 -12.44
CA ALA A 60 -14.11 -23.98 -12.67
C ALA A 60 -13.51 -24.71 -11.45
N ILE A 61 -13.70 -24.17 -10.26
CA ILE A 61 -13.25 -24.78 -9.00
C ILE A 61 -13.91 -26.15 -8.79
N LYS A 62 -15.22 -26.24 -9.00
CA LYS A 62 -15.98 -27.48 -8.81
C LYS A 62 -15.55 -28.58 -9.80
N ALA A 63 -15.23 -28.21 -11.03
CA ALA A 63 -14.88 -29.17 -12.07
C ALA A 63 -13.53 -29.87 -11.82
N ALA A 64 -12.55 -29.15 -11.26
CA ALA A 64 -11.21 -29.70 -11.00
C ALA A 64 -10.50 -28.94 -9.85
N PRO A 65 -10.87 -29.16 -8.59
CA PRO A 65 -10.51 -28.32 -7.42
C PRO A 65 -9.00 -28.28 -7.10
N ASP A 66 -8.25 -29.31 -7.50
CA ASP A 66 -6.82 -29.44 -7.19
C ASP A 66 -5.91 -28.99 -8.35
N THR A 67 -6.47 -28.29 -9.34
CA THR A 67 -5.71 -27.78 -10.47
C THR A 67 -5.27 -26.32 -10.23
N GLN A 68 -4.19 -25.92 -10.93
CA GLN A 68 -3.74 -24.53 -10.92
C GLN A 68 -4.87 -23.57 -11.32
N VAL A 69 -5.65 -23.91 -12.33
CA VAL A 69 -6.81 -23.11 -12.77
C VAL A 69 -7.82 -22.88 -11.65
N ALA A 70 -8.10 -23.88 -10.84
CA ALA A 70 -8.97 -23.74 -9.68
C ALA A 70 -8.32 -22.86 -8.60
N HIS A 71 -7.02 -22.99 -8.36
CA HIS A 71 -6.29 -22.18 -7.40
C HIS A 71 -6.29 -20.70 -7.80
N GLU A 72 -6.05 -20.38 -9.07
CA GLU A 72 -6.18 -19.02 -9.61
C GLU A 72 -7.63 -18.51 -9.54
N SER A 73 -8.61 -19.39 -9.77
CA SER A 73 -10.03 -19.06 -9.71
C SER A 73 -10.45 -18.55 -8.34
N TYR A 74 -9.86 -19.02 -7.24
CA TYR A 74 -10.17 -18.50 -5.90
C TYR A 74 -9.87 -17.01 -5.77
N PHE A 75 -8.74 -16.53 -6.31
CA PHE A 75 -8.43 -15.10 -6.27
C PHE A 75 -9.48 -14.27 -7.03
N PHE A 76 -9.78 -14.64 -8.28
CA PHE A 76 -10.72 -13.89 -9.11
C PHE A 76 -12.17 -14.02 -8.62
N LEU A 77 -12.53 -15.14 -8.00
CA LEU A 77 -13.83 -15.33 -7.35
C LEU A 77 -13.96 -14.41 -6.14
N GLY A 78 -12.94 -14.37 -5.30
CA GLY A 78 -12.88 -13.43 -4.17
C GLY A 78 -13.04 -12.00 -4.65
N ASN A 79 -12.31 -11.61 -5.71
CA ASN A 79 -12.39 -10.28 -6.28
C ASN A 79 -13.75 -9.98 -6.92
N SER A 80 -14.39 -10.98 -7.54
CA SER A 80 -15.75 -10.83 -8.08
C SER A 80 -16.76 -10.54 -6.98
N TYR A 81 -16.72 -11.26 -5.87
CA TYR A 81 -17.58 -11.00 -4.71
C TYR A 81 -17.30 -9.67 -4.05
N ASP A 82 -16.03 -9.26 -3.96
CA ASP A 82 -15.63 -7.98 -3.41
C ASP A 82 -16.16 -6.81 -4.25
N ASN A 83 -16.14 -6.92 -5.58
CA ASN A 83 -16.74 -5.93 -6.48
C ASN A 83 -18.28 -5.89 -6.44
N LEU A 84 -18.93 -6.96 -6.08
CA LEU A 84 -20.38 -7.02 -5.87
C LEU A 84 -20.79 -6.41 -4.53
N PHE A 85 -19.93 -6.46 -3.52
CA PHE A 85 -20.18 -5.83 -2.22
C PHE A 85 -20.27 -4.32 -2.34
N LYS A 86 -21.26 -3.74 -1.66
CA LYS A 86 -21.50 -2.29 -1.62
C LYS A 86 -21.30 -1.76 -0.21
N PRO A 87 -20.29 -0.91 0.06
CA PRO A 87 -20.07 -0.33 1.39
C PRO A 87 -21.30 0.41 1.95
N SER A 88 -22.09 1.07 1.07
CA SER A 88 -23.32 1.76 1.44
C SER A 88 -24.44 0.85 1.93
N LYS A 89 -24.31 -0.47 1.73
CA LYS A 89 -25.27 -1.50 2.14
C LYS A 89 -24.74 -2.40 3.25
N ARG A 90 -23.71 -1.97 3.94
CA ARG A 90 -23.15 -2.68 5.08
C ARG A 90 -24.22 -2.86 6.17
N GLY A 91 -24.35 -4.08 6.69
CA GLY A 91 -25.42 -4.49 7.60
C GLY A 91 -26.60 -5.19 6.91
N GLU A 92 -26.73 -5.12 5.58
CA GLU A 92 -27.69 -5.93 4.83
C GLU A 92 -27.09 -7.36 4.66
N LYS A 93 -27.83 -8.38 5.11
CA LYS A 93 -27.36 -9.78 5.15
C LYS A 93 -26.76 -10.25 3.83
N ASP A 94 -27.50 -10.12 2.74
CA ASP A 94 -27.08 -10.61 1.41
C ASP A 94 -25.83 -9.88 0.89
N ASN A 95 -25.68 -8.58 1.24
CA ASN A 95 -24.51 -7.80 0.89
C ASN A 95 -23.30 -8.19 1.73
N ASP A 96 -23.47 -8.41 3.02
CA ASP A 96 -22.39 -8.79 3.91
C ASP A 96 -21.89 -10.23 3.64
N GLU A 97 -22.78 -11.14 3.20
CA GLU A 97 -22.41 -12.48 2.75
C GLU A 97 -21.46 -12.43 1.53
N LEU A 98 -21.60 -11.44 0.62
CA LEU A 98 -20.67 -11.26 -0.49
C LEU A 98 -19.23 -10.98 0.01
N LEU A 99 -19.10 -10.10 0.99
CA LEU A 99 -17.79 -9.79 1.58
C LEU A 99 -17.18 -10.99 2.33
N GLN A 100 -18.02 -11.76 3.03
CA GLN A 100 -17.57 -12.99 3.69
C GLN A 100 -17.06 -14.02 2.67
N LYS A 101 -17.78 -14.20 1.56
CA LYS A 101 -17.35 -15.05 0.44
C LYS A 101 -16.05 -14.56 -0.17
N ALA A 102 -15.89 -13.24 -0.36
CA ALA A 102 -14.65 -12.65 -0.84
C ALA A 102 -13.46 -13.03 0.06
N VAL A 103 -13.60 -12.83 1.37
CA VAL A 103 -12.58 -13.17 2.38
C VAL A 103 -12.21 -14.65 2.33
N GLN A 104 -13.21 -15.55 2.31
CA GLN A 104 -12.95 -16.99 2.25
C GLN A 104 -12.15 -17.38 1.00
N ASN A 105 -12.51 -16.82 -0.14
CA ASN A 105 -11.83 -17.12 -1.40
C ASN A 105 -10.42 -16.52 -1.45
N TYR A 106 -10.19 -15.33 -0.92
CA TYR A 106 -8.85 -14.76 -0.78
C TYR A 106 -7.96 -15.60 0.17
N GLN A 107 -8.52 -16.12 1.26
CA GLN A 107 -7.80 -17.02 2.17
C GLN A 107 -7.34 -18.29 1.46
N LEU A 108 -8.25 -18.94 0.70
CA LEU A 108 -7.94 -20.13 -0.08
C LEU A 108 -6.90 -19.84 -1.17
N ALA A 109 -7.03 -18.73 -1.90
CA ALA A 109 -6.06 -18.31 -2.90
C ALA A 109 -4.67 -18.06 -2.27
N ALA A 110 -4.61 -17.33 -1.16
CA ALA A 110 -3.36 -17.07 -0.44
C ALA A 110 -2.70 -18.37 0.06
N GLU A 111 -3.49 -19.33 0.55
CA GLU A 111 -2.98 -20.63 0.99
C GLU A 111 -2.39 -21.42 -0.16
N LYS A 112 -3.13 -21.55 -1.27
CA LYS A 112 -2.76 -22.44 -2.38
C LYS A 112 -1.69 -21.85 -3.30
N LEU A 113 -1.65 -20.54 -3.46
CA LEU A 113 -0.78 -19.89 -4.45
C LEU A 113 0.54 -19.35 -3.85
N SER A 114 0.58 -18.97 -2.57
CA SER A 114 1.80 -18.39 -1.98
C SER A 114 3.00 -19.33 -1.97
N ALA A 115 2.78 -20.64 -1.91
CA ALA A 115 3.83 -21.65 -1.91
C ALA A 115 4.20 -22.17 -3.31
N SER A 116 3.54 -21.72 -4.36
CA SER A 116 3.83 -22.11 -5.75
C SER A 116 5.24 -21.66 -6.16
N ASN A 117 5.84 -22.39 -7.10
CA ASN A 117 7.09 -21.96 -7.75
C ASN A 117 6.83 -21.02 -8.94
N ASP A 118 5.63 -20.97 -9.44
CA ASP A 118 5.22 -20.10 -10.55
C ASP A 118 5.15 -18.65 -10.09
N ALA A 119 5.67 -17.72 -10.89
CA ALA A 119 5.73 -16.30 -10.55
C ALA A 119 4.34 -15.63 -10.54
N GLN A 120 3.45 -16.06 -11.44
CA GLN A 120 2.09 -15.55 -11.52
C GLN A 120 1.26 -16.02 -10.33
N ASP A 121 1.40 -17.26 -9.91
CA ASP A 121 0.75 -17.82 -8.73
C ASP A 121 1.21 -17.06 -7.47
N LYS A 122 2.52 -16.86 -7.30
CA LYS A 122 3.06 -16.07 -6.18
C LYS A 122 2.48 -14.67 -6.15
N LEU A 123 2.37 -14.02 -7.31
CA LEU A 123 1.77 -12.70 -7.43
C LEU A 123 0.30 -12.71 -6.99
N LEU A 124 -0.48 -13.69 -7.43
CA LEU A 124 -1.89 -13.82 -7.03
C LEU A 124 -2.04 -14.16 -5.55
N GLY A 125 -1.16 -15.02 -5.01
CA GLY A 125 -1.10 -15.33 -3.59
C GLY A 125 -0.84 -14.10 -2.72
N ARG A 126 0.16 -13.28 -3.10
CA ARG A 126 0.45 -12.01 -2.44
C ARG A 126 -0.73 -11.04 -2.53
N ARG A 127 -1.28 -10.82 -3.71
CA ARG A 127 -2.45 -9.97 -3.90
C ARG A 127 -3.64 -10.43 -3.05
N SER A 128 -3.81 -11.75 -2.89
CA SER A 128 -4.86 -12.28 -2.02
C SER A 128 -4.70 -11.84 -0.57
N LEU A 129 -3.46 -11.80 -0.05
CA LEU A 129 -3.18 -11.27 1.29
C LEU A 129 -3.46 -9.76 1.37
N GLU A 130 -3.05 -8.98 0.35
CA GLU A 130 -3.34 -7.54 0.27
C GLU A 130 -4.85 -7.26 0.29
N TYR A 131 -5.64 -8.01 -0.49
CA TYR A 131 -7.10 -7.90 -0.50
C TYR A 131 -7.75 -8.36 0.81
N LEU A 132 -7.17 -9.35 1.51
CA LEU A 132 -7.61 -9.74 2.85
C LEU A 132 -7.43 -8.60 3.85
N VAL A 133 -6.27 -7.96 3.87
CA VAL A 133 -6.03 -6.78 4.73
C VAL A 133 -7.04 -5.68 4.42
N ALA A 134 -7.26 -5.37 3.14
CA ALA A 134 -8.25 -4.39 2.72
C ALA A 134 -9.69 -4.78 3.12
N SER A 135 -10.02 -6.08 3.09
CA SER A 135 -11.34 -6.58 3.51
C SER A 135 -11.57 -6.45 5.02
N TYR A 136 -10.51 -6.54 5.82
CA TYR A 136 -10.58 -6.31 7.27
C TYR A 136 -10.49 -4.83 7.65
N GLY A 137 -10.25 -3.91 6.69
CA GLY A 137 -10.17 -2.48 6.91
C GLY A 137 -11.50 -1.84 7.35
N ALA A 138 -11.42 -0.57 7.80
CA ALA A 138 -12.51 0.20 8.40
C ALA A 138 -13.75 0.33 7.49
N GLU A 139 -13.54 0.45 6.19
CA GLU A 139 -14.61 0.62 5.20
C GLU A 139 -15.42 -0.67 4.94
N LYS A 140 -14.88 -1.83 5.37
CA LYS A 140 -15.48 -3.15 5.13
C LYS A 140 -15.81 -3.84 6.45
N LEU A 141 -15.01 -4.83 6.88
CA LEU A 141 -15.28 -5.59 8.10
C LEU A 141 -14.91 -4.86 9.39
N ASN A 142 -13.97 -3.92 9.31
CA ASN A 142 -13.44 -3.19 10.48
C ASN A 142 -12.96 -4.14 11.58
N ASP A 143 -12.14 -5.11 11.21
CA ASP A 143 -11.60 -6.14 12.09
C ASP A 143 -10.06 -6.16 12.07
N PRO A 144 -9.40 -5.21 12.74
CA PRO A 144 -7.93 -5.12 12.76
C PRO A 144 -7.28 -6.36 13.39
N ALA A 145 -7.96 -7.04 14.30
CA ALA A 145 -7.44 -8.26 14.91
C ALA A 145 -7.28 -9.42 13.91
N LYS A 146 -8.09 -9.44 12.85
CA LYS A 146 -7.91 -10.39 11.75
C LYS A 146 -6.95 -9.88 10.66
N ALA A 147 -6.79 -8.56 10.50
CA ALA A 147 -5.83 -7.98 9.57
C ALA A 147 -4.38 -8.25 10.03
N GLU A 148 -4.09 -8.09 11.31
CA GLU A 148 -2.74 -8.22 11.87
C GLU A 148 -2.02 -9.52 11.48
N PRO A 149 -2.56 -10.73 11.72
CA PRO A 149 -1.86 -11.97 11.35
C PRO A 149 -1.64 -12.12 9.85
N VAL A 150 -2.51 -11.52 9.02
CA VAL A 150 -2.34 -11.52 7.56
C VAL A 150 -1.13 -10.67 7.18
N VAL A 151 -0.99 -9.46 7.74
CA VAL A 151 0.16 -8.60 7.48
C VAL A 151 1.45 -9.20 8.03
N GLN A 152 1.42 -9.83 9.21
CA GLN A 152 2.57 -10.57 9.75
C GLN A 152 3.02 -11.68 8.78
N ARG A 153 2.10 -12.40 8.16
CA ARG A 153 2.42 -13.39 7.11
C ARG A 153 3.03 -12.73 5.86
N MET A 154 2.55 -11.57 5.44
CA MET A 154 3.14 -10.81 4.33
C MET A 154 4.60 -10.43 4.63
N ILE A 155 4.89 -9.96 5.84
CA ILE A 155 6.26 -9.67 6.29
C ILE A 155 7.15 -10.93 6.27
N GLN A 156 6.64 -12.08 6.72
CA GLN A 156 7.39 -13.34 6.67
C GLN A 156 7.71 -13.79 5.25
N LEU A 157 6.80 -13.58 4.30
CA LEU A 157 6.99 -13.94 2.89
C LEU A 157 7.93 -12.97 2.17
N GLU A 158 7.84 -11.68 2.49
CA GLU A 158 8.60 -10.62 1.84
C GLU A 158 9.19 -9.64 2.89
N PRO A 159 10.21 -10.06 3.66
CA PRO A 159 10.77 -9.25 4.75
C PRO A 159 11.50 -8.00 4.27
N GLY A 160 11.84 -7.91 2.98
CA GLY A 160 12.44 -6.75 2.35
C GLY A 160 11.41 -5.73 1.81
N GLU A 161 10.10 -5.96 1.99
CA GLU A 161 9.07 -5.06 1.46
C GLU A 161 8.54 -4.12 2.56
N PRO A 162 8.92 -2.83 2.57
CA PRO A 162 8.60 -1.90 3.65
C PRO A 162 7.10 -1.59 3.75
N THR A 163 6.34 -1.71 2.67
CA THR A 163 4.90 -1.46 2.68
C THR A 163 4.14 -2.41 3.59
N ASN A 164 4.64 -3.64 3.79
CA ASN A 164 4.05 -4.59 4.73
C ASN A 164 4.20 -4.09 6.19
N TYR A 165 5.36 -3.54 6.53
CA TYR A 165 5.59 -2.95 7.85
C TYR A 165 4.76 -1.68 8.05
N PHE A 166 4.58 -0.86 7.00
CA PHE A 166 3.71 0.33 7.06
C PHE A 166 2.25 -0.06 7.33
N ALA A 167 1.77 -1.13 6.69
CA ALA A 167 0.42 -1.63 6.93
C ALA A 167 0.24 -2.09 8.39
N LEU A 168 1.23 -2.80 8.95
CA LEU A 168 1.18 -3.24 10.35
C LEU A 168 1.30 -2.06 11.32
N ALA A 169 2.18 -1.11 11.03
CA ALA A 169 2.31 0.12 11.82
C ALA A 169 1.00 0.92 11.85
N LYS A 170 0.29 0.98 10.71
CA LYS A 170 -1.01 1.65 10.62
C LYS A 170 -2.07 0.96 11.48
N ILE A 171 -2.12 -0.38 11.48
CA ILE A 171 -3.03 -1.16 12.35
C ILE A 171 -2.75 -0.85 13.81
N TYR A 172 -1.49 -0.81 14.24
CA TYR A 172 -1.12 -0.49 15.61
C TYR A 172 -1.39 0.98 15.96
N GLU A 173 -1.12 1.92 15.05
CA GLU A 173 -1.43 3.34 15.26
C GLU A 173 -2.93 3.55 15.44
N ASP A 174 -3.78 2.92 14.62
CA ASP A 174 -5.23 3.01 14.70
C ASP A 174 -5.79 2.37 15.99
N ALA A 175 -5.08 1.38 16.53
CA ALA A 175 -5.40 0.74 17.81
C ALA A 175 -4.85 1.54 19.03
N GLY A 176 -4.10 2.63 18.81
CA GLY A 176 -3.46 3.41 19.87
C GLY A 176 -2.19 2.75 20.44
N ALA A 177 -1.69 1.68 19.82
CA ALA A 177 -0.47 0.98 20.19
C ALA A 177 0.74 1.66 19.50
N TYR A 178 1.05 2.88 19.92
CA TYR A 178 2.04 3.74 19.25
C TYR A 178 3.46 3.18 19.30
N ASP A 179 3.87 2.57 20.41
CA ASP A 179 5.22 1.98 20.53
C ASP A 179 5.41 0.81 19.55
N GLU A 180 4.38 0.00 19.34
CA GLU A 180 4.38 -1.10 18.38
C GLU A 180 4.40 -0.56 16.94
N ALA A 181 3.65 0.52 16.67
CA ALA A 181 3.68 1.18 15.37
C ALA A 181 5.07 1.73 15.04
N GLU A 182 5.72 2.41 15.99
CA GLU A 182 7.09 2.92 15.82
C GLU A 182 8.08 1.79 15.54
N LYS A 183 7.99 0.66 16.26
CA LYS A 183 8.85 -0.52 16.01
C LYS A 183 8.72 -1.05 14.60
N MET A 184 7.51 -1.11 14.05
CA MET A 184 7.28 -1.57 12.67
C MET A 184 7.91 -0.60 11.66
N LEU A 185 7.79 0.70 11.87
CA LEU A 185 8.42 1.70 10.99
C LEU A 185 9.95 1.66 11.04
N ILE A 186 10.52 1.40 12.21
CA ILE A 186 11.97 1.18 12.36
C ILE A 186 12.41 -0.10 11.63
N GLN A 187 11.61 -1.17 11.67
CA GLN A 187 11.88 -2.39 10.89
C GLN A 187 11.77 -2.14 9.38
N ALA A 188 10.81 -1.33 8.92
CA ALA A 188 10.74 -0.91 7.52
C ALA A 188 12.02 -0.17 7.09
N LYS A 189 12.55 0.73 7.94
CA LYS A 189 13.81 1.43 7.71
C LYS A 189 14.99 0.45 7.62
N ALA A 190 15.04 -0.56 8.49
CA ALA A 190 16.07 -1.59 8.44
C ALA A 190 15.96 -2.48 7.18
N ALA A 191 14.74 -2.77 6.72
CA ALA A 191 14.48 -3.57 5.52
C ALA A 191 14.93 -2.85 4.22
N LYS A 192 14.70 -1.52 4.11
CA LYS A 192 15.13 -0.70 2.97
C LYS A 192 15.72 0.65 3.40
N PRO A 193 16.97 0.68 3.88
CA PRO A 193 17.58 1.88 4.45
C PRO A 193 17.89 2.99 3.43
N ASN A 194 17.74 2.74 2.14
CA ASN A 194 17.93 3.72 1.08
C ASN A 194 16.63 4.09 0.35
N ASP A 195 15.48 3.63 0.84
CA ASP A 195 14.19 3.97 0.26
C ASP A 195 13.64 5.27 0.88
N PRO A 196 13.53 6.37 0.13
CA PRO A 196 13.05 7.64 0.65
C PRO A 196 11.63 7.57 1.24
N ALA A 197 10.79 6.67 0.73
CA ALA A 197 9.42 6.50 1.20
C ALA A 197 9.35 6.07 2.67
N VAL A 198 10.36 5.31 3.12
CA VAL A 198 10.46 4.87 4.52
C VAL A 198 10.61 6.08 5.45
N TYR A 199 11.50 7.01 5.12
CA TYR A 199 11.74 8.20 5.92
C TYR A 199 10.57 9.16 5.90
N MET A 200 9.88 9.28 4.76
CA MET A 200 8.64 10.07 4.66
C MET A 200 7.53 9.51 5.53
N THR A 201 7.41 8.17 5.57
CA THR A 201 6.40 7.50 6.42
C THR A 201 6.72 7.69 7.91
N LEU A 202 8.00 7.56 8.31
CA LEU A 202 8.47 7.85 9.67
C LEU A 202 8.18 9.30 10.06
N ALA A 203 8.56 10.27 9.21
CA ALA A 203 8.31 11.69 9.46
C ALA A 203 6.81 11.97 9.62
N GLY A 204 5.98 11.41 8.75
CA GLY A 204 4.53 11.55 8.84
C GLY A 204 3.95 10.96 10.13
N TYR A 205 4.46 9.80 10.57
CA TYR A 205 4.09 9.21 11.84
C TYR A 205 4.47 10.11 13.03
N TYR A 206 5.73 10.52 13.13
CA TYR A 206 6.20 11.37 14.23
C TYR A 206 5.48 12.72 14.26
N ASN A 207 5.17 13.30 13.10
CA ASN A 207 4.39 14.54 13.02
C ASN A 207 2.96 14.37 13.58
N ARG A 208 2.28 13.26 13.24
CA ARG A 208 0.96 12.96 13.82
C ARG A 208 1.01 12.75 15.34
N GLN A 209 2.13 12.27 15.86
CA GLN A 209 2.36 12.10 17.31
C GLN A 209 2.86 13.39 18.00
N GLY A 210 2.99 14.51 17.27
CA GLY A 210 3.49 15.78 17.82
C GLY A 210 4.98 15.74 18.21
N GLN A 211 5.76 14.80 17.67
CA GLN A 211 7.19 14.61 17.95
C GLN A 211 8.02 15.35 16.89
N PHE A 212 8.00 16.69 16.93
CA PHE A 212 8.60 17.52 15.89
C PHE A 212 10.09 17.21 15.64
N ASP A 213 10.89 17.05 16.71
CA ASP A 213 12.33 16.78 16.58
C ASP A 213 12.59 15.46 15.79
N LYS A 214 11.86 14.39 16.11
CA LYS A 214 11.96 13.12 15.38
C LYS A 214 11.44 13.25 13.93
N THR A 215 10.45 14.09 13.71
CA THR A 215 9.96 14.39 12.34
C THR A 215 11.08 14.98 11.50
N ILE A 216 11.77 15.99 12.03
CA ILE A 216 12.89 16.64 11.32
C ILE A 216 14.05 15.66 11.13
N GLU A 217 14.44 14.89 12.15
CA GLU A 217 15.48 13.87 12.06
C GLU A 217 15.22 12.90 10.89
N ALA A 218 14.01 12.37 10.78
CA ALA A 218 13.63 11.48 9.68
C ALA A 218 13.72 12.17 8.31
N LEU A 219 13.33 13.42 8.19
CA LEU A 219 13.43 14.18 6.95
C LEU A 219 14.88 14.52 6.58
N GLU A 220 15.73 14.84 7.57
CA GLU A 220 17.16 15.07 7.35
C GLU A 220 17.87 13.79 6.92
N GLU A 221 17.52 12.63 7.50
CA GLU A 221 18.01 11.35 7.02
C GLU A 221 17.58 11.09 5.56
N ARG A 222 16.34 11.38 5.17
CA ARG A 222 15.92 11.34 3.77
C ARG A 222 16.81 12.21 2.89
N ALA A 223 17.03 13.46 3.29
CA ALA A 223 17.86 14.39 2.52
C ALA A 223 19.31 13.89 2.33
N THR A 224 19.87 13.17 3.32
CA THR A 224 21.19 12.51 3.17
C THR A 224 21.20 11.40 2.13
N LYS A 225 20.06 10.73 1.91
CA LYS A 225 19.91 9.69 0.89
C LYS A 225 19.63 10.26 -0.50
N GLU A 226 19.07 11.46 -0.55
CA GLU A 226 18.69 12.16 -1.77
C GLU A 226 19.37 13.53 -1.89
N PRO A 227 20.71 13.65 -1.84
CA PRO A 227 21.40 14.94 -1.71
C PRO A 227 21.20 15.89 -2.92
N ASN A 228 20.79 15.37 -4.07
CA ASN A 228 20.51 16.14 -5.27
C ASN A 228 18.99 16.30 -5.54
N ASN A 229 18.14 15.90 -4.61
CA ASN A 229 16.70 16.06 -4.74
C ASN A 229 16.25 17.34 -4.02
N PRO A 230 15.86 18.40 -4.73
CA PRO A 230 15.42 19.65 -4.11
C PRO A 230 14.16 19.50 -3.26
N GLU A 231 13.32 18.49 -3.55
CA GLU A 231 12.11 18.21 -2.79
C GLU A 231 12.44 17.74 -1.36
N ALA A 232 13.51 16.99 -1.16
CA ALA A 232 13.90 16.52 0.17
C ALA A 232 14.14 17.71 1.12
N PHE A 233 14.89 18.71 0.67
CA PHE A 233 15.20 19.93 1.44
C PHE A 233 14.00 20.87 1.54
N TYR A 234 13.23 21.02 0.47
CA TYR A 234 11.99 21.77 0.47
C TYR A 234 11.01 21.22 1.52
N THR A 235 10.90 19.92 1.63
CA THR A 235 10.02 19.28 2.64
C THR A 235 10.43 19.66 4.05
N ILE A 236 11.72 19.66 4.39
CA ILE A 236 12.22 20.11 5.70
C ILE A 236 11.79 21.55 5.98
N ALA A 237 11.95 22.44 5.00
CA ALA A 237 11.56 23.83 5.13
C ALA A 237 10.05 24.02 5.39
N THR A 238 9.22 23.18 4.77
CA THR A 238 7.76 23.24 4.98
C THR A 238 7.37 22.87 6.41
N TYR A 239 8.01 21.86 7.01
CA TYR A 239 7.76 21.45 8.38
C TYR A 239 8.25 22.51 9.39
N TYR A 240 9.42 23.11 9.19
CA TYR A 240 9.89 24.21 10.03
C TYR A 240 8.98 25.43 9.95
N TRP A 241 8.50 25.79 8.75
CA TRP A 241 7.56 26.89 8.58
C TRP A 241 6.23 26.60 9.28
N ASP A 242 5.69 25.39 9.09
CA ASP A 242 4.40 24.99 9.66
C ASP A 242 4.45 25.05 11.19
N GLU A 243 5.50 24.50 11.81
CA GLU A 243 5.70 24.50 13.26
C GLU A 243 5.86 25.92 13.79
N ALA A 244 6.72 26.74 13.16
CA ALA A 244 6.92 28.15 13.56
C ALA A 244 5.65 28.99 13.41
N TYR A 245 4.76 28.66 12.47
CA TYR A 245 3.52 29.37 12.20
C TYR A 245 2.37 28.92 13.13
N ARG A 246 2.22 27.61 13.34
CA ARG A 246 1.06 27.03 14.05
C ARG A 246 1.26 26.90 15.54
N ASP A 247 2.48 26.62 16.01
CA ASP A 247 2.70 26.49 17.44
C ASP A 247 2.84 27.84 18.10
N PHE A 248 1.75 28.31 18.68
CA PHE A 248 1.69 29.57 19.45
C PHE A 248 2.35 29.47 20.84
N LYS A 249 2.74 28.25 21.28
CA LYS A 249 3.44 28.04 22.56
C LYS A 249 4.96 28.24 22.43
N LEU A 250 5.48 28.23 21.20
CA LEU A 250 6.90 28.45 20.95
C LEU A 250 7.34 29.81 21.44
N LYS A 251 8.44 29.84 22.18
CA LYS A 251 9.11 31.10 22.55
C LYS A 251 9.65 31.80 21.31
N GLU A 252 9.77 33.13 21.40
CA GLU A 252 10.32 33.92 20.27
C GLU A 252 11.69 33.42 19.80
N THR A 253 12.54 32.98 20.74
CA THR A 253 13.86 32.40 20.41
C THR A 253 13.79 31.10 19.62
N GLU A 254 12.89 30.20 20.00
CA GLU A 254 12.66 28.93 19.31
C GLU A 254 12.06 29.18 17.93
N LYS A 255 11.08 30.08 17.86
CA LYS A 255 10.47 30.48 16.59
C LYS A 255 11.50 31.07 15.61
N LYS A 256 12.40 31.94 16.10
CA LYS A 256 13.52 32.46 15.30
C LYS A 256 14.43 31.36 14.79
N ALA A 257 14.78 30.40 15.66
CA ALA A 257 15.63 29.27 15.27
C ALA A 257 14.97 28.41 14.20
N TYR A 258 13.67 28.10 14.33
CA TYR A 258 12.94 27.29 13.34
C TYR A 258 12.80 28.01 11.99
N VAL A 259 12.47 29.30 12.01
CA VAL A 259 12.42 30.11 10.78
C VAL A 259 13.79 30.12 10.08
N GLN A 260 14.89 30.28 10.83
CA GLN A 260 16.24 30.26 10.29
C GLN A 260 16.60 28.90 9.65
N LYS A 261 16.32 27.79 10.36
CA LYS A 261 16.54 26.45 9.83
C LYS A 261 15.68 26.16 8.59
N GLY A 262 14.44 26.66 8.58
CA GLY A 262 13.59 26.57 7.40
C GLY A 262 14.17 27.33 6.19
N ILE A 263 14.76 28.52 6.41
CA ILE A 263 15.43 29.29 5.36
C ILE A 263 16.65 28.54 4.85
N GLU A 264 17.48 27.99 5.72
CA GLU A 264 18.66 27.20 5.33
C GLU A 264 18.27 25.98 4.46
N ALA A 265 17.23 25.27 4.85
CA ALA A 265 16.73 24.12 4.10
C ALA A 265 16.18 24.52 2.72
N VAL A 266 15.36 25.60 2.64
CA VAL A 266 14.83 26.03 1.34
C VAL A 266 15.91 26.63 0.44
N ASP A 267 16.93 27.26 1.02
CA ASP A 267 18.09 27.76 0.25
C ASP A 267 18.85 26.60 -0.39
N HIS A 268 19.02 25.49 0.31
CA HIS A 268 19.63 24.30 -0.27
C HIS A 268 18.78 23.74 -1.43
N ALA A 269 17.45 23.68 -1.28
CA ALA A 269 16.56 23.29 -2.38
C ALA A 269 16.74 24.20 -3.62
N LEU A 270 16.84 25.51 -3.41
CA LEU A 270 17.01 26.49 -4.48
C LEU A 270 18.42 26.51 -5.08
N GLN A 271 19.45 26.09 -4.36
CA GLN A 271 20.80 25.86 -4.92
C GLN A 271 20.78 24.70 -5.92
N ILE A 272 20.01 23.64 -5.64
CA ILE A 272 19.86 22.49 -6.55
C ILE A 272 18.97 22.86 -7.74
N LYS A 273 17.86 23.56 -7.48
CA LYS A 273 16.89 23.97 -8.52
C LYS A 273 16.45 25.43 -8.30
N PRO A 274 17.12 26.41 -8.93
CA PRO A 274 16.85 27.84 -8.72
C PRO A 274 15.41 28.29 -9.04
N ASP A 275 14.76 27.66 -10.00
CA ASP A 275 13.38 27.93 -10.41
C ASP A 275 12.37 26.92 -9.81
N TYR A 276 12.68 26.36 -8.64
CA TYR A 276 11.74 25.49 -7.92
C TYR A 276 10.64 26.38 -7.29
N MET A 277 9.52 26.50 -8.00
CA MET A 277 8.44 27.43 -7.70
C MET A 277 7.91 27.26 -6.26
N GLU A 278 7.71 26.03 -5.81
CA GLU A 278 7.23 25.72 -4.49
C GLU A 278 8.21 26.17 -3.39
N ALA A 279 9.50 25.99 -3.61
CA ALA A 279 10.56 26.45 -2.70
C ALA A 279 10.63 27.98 -2.65
N LEU A 280 10.48 28.68 -3.77
CA LEU A 280 10.40 30.14 -3.81
C LEU A 280 9.23 30.68 -2.98
N VAL A 281 8.07 30.00 -3.04
CA VAL A 281 6.90 30.36 -2.23
C VAL A 281 7.20 30.20 -0.75
N TYR A 282 7.80 29.09 -0.33
CA TYR A 282 8.09 28.88 1.11
C TYR A 282 9.22 29.77 1.61
N LYS A 283 10.23 30.06 0.80
CA LYS A 283 11.27 31.04 1.16
C LYS A 283 10.65 32.43 1.38
N ASN A 284 9.73 32.87 0.52
CA ASN A 284 8.98 34.10 0.73
C ASN A 284 8.21 34.10 2.07
N LEU A 285 7.53 33.00 2.42
CA LEU A 285 6.79 32.88 3.69
C LEU A 285 7.72 32.92 4.91
N LEU A 286 8.85 32.22 4.86
CA LEU A 286 9.86 32.18 5.91
C LEU A 286 10.52 33.55 6.12
N LEU A 287 10.89 34.26 5.04
CA LEU A 287 11.44 35.63 5.15
C LEU A 287 10.43 36.61 5.74
N ARG A 288 9.14 36.49 5.43
CA ARG A 288 8.10 37.31 6.08
C ARG A 288 7.96 36.94 7.57
N SER A 289 8.05 35.68 7.94
CA SER A 289 8.07 35.25 9.34
C SER A 289 9.30 35.82 10.05
N GLN A 290 10.47 35.81 9.41
CA GLN A 290 11.69 36.42 9.94
C GLN A 290 11.55 37.94 10.11
N ALA A 291 10.97 38.64 9.13
CA ALA A 291 10.70 40.07 9.20
C ALA A 291 9.77 40.43 10.36
N ASN A 292 8.75 39.62 10.62
CA ASN A 292 7.83 39.82 11.75
C ASN A 292 8.50 39.69 13.13
N LEU A 293 9.59 38.93 13.20
CA LEU A 293 10.40 38.70 14.41
C LEU A 293 11.59 39.65 14.54
N GLU A 294 11.86 40.48 13.50
CA GLU A 294 12.97 41.42 13.47
C GLU A 294 12.56 42.75 14.14
N LYS A 295 13.46 43.30 14.96
CA LYS A 295 13.23 44.56 15.68
C LYS A 295 13.83 45.77 14.94
N ASP A 296 14.81 45.56 14.09
CA ASP A 296 15.42 46.58 13.25
C ASP A 296 14.55 46.86 12.02
N ALA A 297 13.98 48.05 11.93
CA ALA A 297 13.07 48.43 10.84
C ALA A 297 13.73 48.37 9.45
N ALA A 298 15.02 48.67 9.34
CA ALA A 298 15.74 48.62 8.06
C ALA A 298 15.93 47.16 7.58
N LYS A 299 16.31 46.26 8.50
CA LYS A 299 16.42 44.84 8.22
C LYS A 299 15.04 44.23 7.92
N GLN A 300 14.00 44.60 8.68
CA GLN A 300 12.65 44.15 8.39
C GLN A 300 12.21 44.53 6.98
N GLN A 301 12.42 45.77 6.56
CA GLN A 301 12.11 46.20 5.19
C GLN A 301 12.92 45.46 4.13
N SER A 302 14.21 45.20 4.39
CA SER A 302 15.06 44.42 3.48
C SER A 302 14.53 43.03 3.26
N LEU A 303 14.15 42.32 4.33
CA LEU A 303 13.56 40.95 4.27
C LEU A 303 12.24 40.94 3.51
N ILE A 304 11.35 41.91 3.73
CA ILE A 304 10.09 42.05 2.99
C ILE A 304 10.35 42.27 1.52
N LYS A 305 11.30 43.11 1.14
CA LYS A 305 11.66 43.38 -0.27
C LYS A 305 12.22 42.13 -0.96
N GLU A 306 13.01 41.32 -0.24
CA GLU A 306 13.49 40.04 -0.77
C GLU A 306 12.33 39.04 -0.94
N ALA A 307 11.46 38.93 0.06
CA ALA A 307 10.27 38.10 -0.01
C ALA A 307 9.35 38.46 -1.19
N ASP A 308 9.18 39.77 -1.49
CA ASP A 308 8.39 40.22 -2.64
C ASP A 308 8.98 39.76 -3.97
N LYS A 309 10.31 39.86 -4.14
CA LYS A 309 10.98 39.36 -5.36
C LYS A 309 10.76 37.87 -5.58
N LEU A 310 10.81 37.07 -4.51
CA LEU A 310 10.59 35.62 -4.60
C LEU A 310 9.13 35.31 -4.95
N ARG A 311 8.18 36.02 -4.36
CA ARG A 311 6.75 35.92 -4.72
C ARG A 311 6.55 36.23 -6.21
N ASP A 312 7.11 37.32 -6.70
CA ASP A 312 6.93 37.76 -8.08
C ASP A 312 7.55 36.76 -9.05
N ARG A 313 8.72 36.19 -8.73
CA ARG A 313 9.35 35.11 -9.51
C ARG A 313 8.49 33.83 -9.53
N ALA A 314 7.96 33.42 -8.38
CA ALA A 314 7.06 32.26 -8.30
C ALA A 314 5.78 32.47 -9.14
N GLN A 315 5.22 33.69 -9.12
CA GLN A 315 4.05 34.01 -9.94
C GLN A 315 4.35 33.97 -11.45
N GLU A 316 5.52 34.45 -11.84
CA GLU A 316 5.98 34.37 -13.24
C GLU A 316 6.11 32.93 -13.71
N LEU A 317 6.81 32.09 -12.93
CA LEU A 317 6.94 30.65 -13.21
C LEU A 317 5.59 29.94 -13.30
N ARG A 318 4.64 30.32 -12.42
CA ARG A 318 3.28 29.79 -12.48
C ARG A 318 2.56 30.16 -13.78
N LYS A 319 2.72 31.41 -14.26
CA LYS A 319 2.15 31.86 -15.54
C LYS A 319 2.80 31.13 -16.73
N GLN A 320 4.12 30.97 -16.72
CA GLN A 320 4.85 30.24 -17.76
C GLN A 320 4.42 28.77 -17.84
N ARG A 321 4.24 28.10 -16.67
CA ARG A 321 3.73 26.73 -16.58
C ARG A 321 2.30 26.61 -17.13
N ALA A 322 1.42 27.58 -16.81
CA ALA A 322 0.05 27.60 -17.31
C ALA A 322 -0.02 27.86 -18.82
N ALA A 323 0.94 28.60 -19.39
CA ALA A 323 1.06 28.87 -20.82
C ALA A 323 1.76 27.74 -21.61
N GLY A 324 2.22 26.67 -20.94
CA GLY A 324 2.98 25.57 -21.57
C GLY A 324 4.36 25.99 -22.09
N THR A 325 4.93 27.10 -21.57
CA THR A 325 6.21 27.68 -22.03
C THR A 325 7.37 27.36 -21.09
N THR A 326 7.18 26.54 -20.07
CA THR A 326 8.26 26.03 -19.20
C THR A 326 8.96 24.85 -19.86
N PRO A 327 10.31 24.81 -19.90
CA PRO A 327 11.09 23.69 -20.40
C PRO A 327 10.94 22.43 -19.56
#